data_d802fde7ad671c1db22392edcec5bbed
#
_entry.id   d802fde7ad671c1db22392edcec5bbed
#
_cell.length_a   1.000
_cell.length_b   1.000
_cell.length_c   1.000
_cell.angle_alpha   90.00
_cell.angle_beta   90.00
_cell.angle_gamma   90.00
#
_symmetry.space_group_name_H-M   'P 1'
#
loop_
_entity.id
_entity.type
_entity.pdbx_description
1 polymer ?
#
loop_
_entity_poly.entity_id
_entity_poly.type
_entity_poly.pdbx_seq_one_letter_code
_entity_poly.pdbx_strand_id
1 'polypeptide(L)'
;MQQYTLNPIARAIGKEPKAFTKADITKYILDNDIHELNFRYTAADGRLKELNFVIQDAEYLDEVLSSGERVDGSSLFPGLMEAGSSDLYVVPKFSSAFMDPFTVERTISFFCAYMDKNGQPLAAAPDEILRRAAQAFREVTGGLEFYAMGELEYYVIGEQEDAYEAVDQRGYHEMGPFSKQIDFRTQAMRLICECGGQIKYGH
;
A
#
# COMPACT_ATOMS: atom_id res chain seq x y z
N MET A 1 3.65 25.13 11.00
CA MET A 1 4.13 24.02 11.85
C MET A 1 4.47 22.85 10.95
N GLN A 2 5.66 22.31 11.04
CA GLN A 2 6.01 21.10 10.30
C GLN A 2 5.14 19.97 10.86
N GLN A 3 4.38 19.30 9.99
CA GLN A 3 3.50 18.23 10.42
C GLN A 3 4.32 17.06 10.97
N TYR A 4 3.98 16.60 12.17
CA TYR A 4 4.60 15.40 12.73
C TYR A 4 4.08 14.17 12.01
N THR A 5 4.93 13.49 11.25
CA THR A 5 4.62 12.24 10.53
C THR A 5 5.85 11.34 10.49
N LEU A 6 5.65 10.03 10.55
CA LEU A 6 6.70 9.04 10.35
C LEU A 6 6.95 8.75 8.87
N ASN A 7 6.00 9.04 7.98
CA ASN A 7 6.17 8.82 6.55
C ASN A 7 7.30 9.72 6.00
N PRO A 8 8.40 9.18 5.49
CA PRO A 8 9.55 9.94 5.04
C PRO A 8 9.25 10.81 3.82
N ILE A 9 8.36 10.36 2.93
CA ILE A 9 7.95 11.09 1.74
C ILE A 9 7.15 12.33 2.16
N ALA A 10 6.17 12.17 3.04
CA ALA A 10 5.35 13.27 3.54
C ALA A 10 6.20 14.32 4.30
N ARG A 11 7.20 13.87 5.06
CA ARG A 11 8.14 14.80 5.74
C ARG A 11 8.96 15.59 4.75
N ALA A 12 9.48 14.96 3.71
CA ALA A 12 10.35 15.61 2.73
C ALA A 12 9.55 16.59 1.84
N ILE A 13 8.37 16.19 1.40
CA ILE A 13 7.50 17.01 0.54
C ILE A 13 6.80 18.13 1.35
N GLY A 14 6.54 17.89 2.64
CA GLY A 14 5.81 18.85 3.50
C GLY A 14 4.31 18.89 3.22
N LYS A 15 3.74 17.84 2.63
CA LYS A 15 2.31 17.71 2.29
C LYS A 15 1.73 16.42 2.86
N GLU A 16 0.41 16.39 3.04
CA GLU A 16 -0.34 15.15 3.29
C GLU A 16 -0.31 14.25 2.05
N PRO A 17 -0.23 12.91 2.22
CA PRO A 17 -0.17 11.98 1.10
C PRO A 17 -1.29 12.16 0.07
N LYS A 18 -2.51 12.48 0.51
CA LYS A 18 -3.65 12.76 -0.38
C LYS A 18 -3.46 13.94 -1.33
N ALA A 19 -2.49 14.81 -1.04
CA ALA A 19 -2.16 15.98 -1.85
C ALA A 19 -0.88 15.79 -2.70
N PHE A 20 -0.30 14.59 -2.72
CA PHE A 20 0.86 14.32 -3.56
C PHE A 20 0.49 14.37 -5.04
N THR A 21 1.36 15.02 -5.80
CA THR A 21 1.28 15.10 -7.26
C THR A 21 2.43 14.31 -7.90
N LYS A 22 2.32 14.03 -9.20
CA LYS A 22 3.42 13.44 -9.97
C LYS A 22 4.72 14.23 -9.79
N ALA A 23 4.64 15.56 -9.89
CA ALA A 23 5.80 16.42 -9.75
C ALA A 23 6.47 16.33 -8.35
N ASP A 24 5.67 16.23 -7.29
CA ASP A 24 6.19 16.03 -5.93
C ASP A 24 6.95 14.71 -5.83
N ILE A 25 6.39 13.63 -6.37
CA ILE A 25 6.98 12.30 -6.33
C ILE A 25 8.24 12.23 -7.20
N THR A 26 8.18 12.74 -8.44
CA THR A 26 9.35 12.79 -9.33
C THR A 26 10.51 13.53 -8.65
N LYS A 27 10.22 14.70 -8.07
CA LYS A 27 11.24 15.47 -7.35
C LYS A 27 11.81 14.68 -6.16
N TYR A 28 10.94 14.00 -5.37
CA TYR A 28 11.39 13.19 -4.24
C TYR A 28 12.30 12.04 -4.67
N ILE A 29 11.95 11.34 -5.75
CA ILE A 29 12.75 10.24 -6.32
C ILE A 29 14.14 10.74 -6.72
N LEU A 30 14.21 11.82 -7.50
CA LEU A 30 15.47 12.38 -7.99
C LEU A 30 16.34 12.96 -6.87
N ASP A 31 15.75 13.72 -5.94
CA ASP A 31 16.47 14.31 -4.82
C ASP A 31 17.04 13.27 -3.84
N ASN A 32 16.50 12.06 -3.81
CA ASN A 32 16.89 11.01 -2.89
C ASN A 32 17.64 9.85 -3.56
N ASP A 33 18.00 9.98 -4.83
CA ASP A 33 18.75 8.98 -5.60
C ASP A 33 18.08 7.58 -5.54
N ILE A 34 16.76 7.54 -5.80
CA ILE A 34 15.97 6.32 -5.79
C ILE A 34 15.93 5.76 -7.21
N HIS A 35 16.41 4.54 -7.39
CA HIS A 35 16.51 3.89 -8.68
C HIS A 35 15.51 2.76 -8.88
N GLU A 36 14.77 2.37 -7.85
CA GLU A 36 13.79 1.29 -7.93
C GLU A 36 12.39 1.78 -7.56
N LEU A 37 11.41 1.30 -8.33
CA LEU A 37 10.02 1.64 -8.21
C LEU A 37 9.15 0.40 -8.37
N ASN A 38 8.14 0.23 -7.50
CA ASN A 38 7.20 -0.87 -7.57
C ASN A 38 5.76 -0.39 -7.73
N PHE A 39 5.04 -1.03 -8.65
CA PHE A 39 3.59 -0.92 -8.76
C PHE A 39 2.93 -2.13 -8.13
N ARG A 40 2.04 -1.88 -7.17
CA ARG A 40 1.26 -2.91 -6.48
C ARG A 40 -0.22 -2.75 -6.79
N TYR A 41 -0.87 -3.86 -7.14
CA TYR A 41 -2.28 -3.88 -7.52
C TYR A 41 -2.94 -5.19 -7.12
N THR A 42 -4.24 -5.15 -6.82
CA THR A 42 -4.97 -6.31 -6.33
C THR A 42 -5.65 -7.02 -7.50
N ALA A 43 -5.35 -8.30 -7.70
CA ALA A 43 -6.01 -9.14 -8.68
C ALA A 43 -7.41 -9.61 -8.22
N ALA A 44 -8.17 -10.25 -9.11
CA ALA A 44 -9.51 -10.76 -8.82
C ALA A 44 -9.55 -11.78 -7.66
N ASP A 45 -8.46 -12.50 -7.43
CA ASP A 45 -8.30 -13.46 -6.33
C ASP A 45 -8.02 -12.79 -4.96
N GLY A 46 -8.00 -11.47 -4.90
CA GLY A 46 -7.68 -10.68 -3.71
C GLY A 46 -6.19 -10.60 -3.38
N ARG A 47 -5.32 -11.23 -4.15
CA ARG A 47 -3.88 -11.19 -3.92
C ARG A 47 -3.26 -9.93 -4.49
N LEU A 48 -2.31 -9.40 -3.74
CA LEU A 48 -1.46 -8.31 -4.20
C LEU A 48 -0.46 -8.84 -5.21
N LYS A 49 -0.38 -8.18 -6.37
CA LYS A 49 0.60 -8.40 -7.44
C LYS A 49 1.55 -7.22 -7.49
N GLU A 50 2.70 -7.41 -8.11
CA GLU A 50 3.73 -6.38 -8.19
C GLU A 50 4.44 -6.38 -9.55
N LEU A 51 4.76 -5.17 -10.04
CA LEU A 51 5.73 -4.93 -11.10
C LEU A 51 6.89 -4.12 -10.53
N ASN A 52 8.10 -4.52 -10.89
CA ASN A 52 9.33 -3.87 -10.46
C ASN A 52 9.95 -3.12 -11.64
N PHE A 53 10.36 -1.88 -11.41
CA PHE A 53 11.01 -1.04 -12.41
C PHE A 53 12.37 -0.58 -11.89
N VAL A 54 13.37 -0.57 -12.78
CA VAL A 54 14.64 0.11 -12.56
C VAL A 54 14.61 1.40 -13.35
N ILE A 55 14.71 2.52 -12.67
CA ILE A 55 14.66 3.87 -13.25
C ILE A 55 16.01 4.11 -13.96
N GLN A 56 15.97 4.13 -15.29
CA GLN A 56 17.17 4.29 -16.12
C GLN A 56 17.54 5.76 -16.29
N ASP A 57 16.52 6.62 -16.43
CA ASP A 57 16.64 8.07 -16.61
C ASP A 57 15.33 8.79 -16.23
N ALA A 58 15.36 10.11 -16.31
CA ALA A 58 14.20 10.94 -15.95
C ALA A 58 13.06 10.86 -16.97
N GLU A 59 13.33 10.58 -18.24
CA GLU A 59 12.31 10.43 -19.28
C GLU A 59 11.51 9.15 -19.05
N TYR A 60 12.20 8.04 -18.81
CA TYR A 60 11.56 6.78 -18.45
C TYR A 60 10.74 6.87 -17.14
N LEU A 61 11.27 7.55 -16.12
CA LEU A 61 10.53 7.81 -14.89
C LEU A 61 9.24 8.58 -15.16
N ASP A 62 9.31 9.63 -16.00
CA ASP A 62 8.14 10.44 -16.35
C ASP A 62 7.10 9.61 -17.12
N GLU A 63 7.52 8.77 -18.03
CA GLU A 63 6.65 7.86 -18.80
C GLU A 63 5.93 6.88 -17.88
N VAL A 64 6.65 6.15 -17.03
CA VAL A 64 6.08 5.16 -16.09
C VAL A 64 5.09 5.80 -15.12
N LEU A 65 5.43 6.96 -14.57
CA LEU A 65 4.53 7.67 -13.65
C LEU A 65 3.32 8.31 -14.34
N SER A 66 3.38 8.61 -15.63
CA SER A 66 2.28 9.24 -16.38
C SER A 66 1.30 8.23 -16.92
N SER A 67 1.83 7.22 -17.62
CA SER A 67 1.05 6.25 -18.40
C SER A 67 0.73 4.98 -17.61
N GLY A 68 1.46 4.73 -16.55
CA GLY A 68 1.44 3.45 -15.88
C GLY A 68 2.08 2.35 -16.74
N GLU A 69 1.74 1.10 -16.49
CA GLU A 69 2.25 -0.03 -17.24
C GLU A 69 1.13 -0.97 -17.68
N ARG A 70 1.29 -1.50 -18.89
CA ARG A 70 0.34 -2.45 -19.47
C ARG A 70 0.47 -3.81 -18.84
N VAL A 71 -0.67 -4.42 -18.49
CA VAL A 71 -0.75 -5.76 -17.90
C VAL A 71 -1.80 -6.61 -18.61
N ASP A 72 -1.64 -7.94 -18.54
CA ASP A 72 -2.62 -8.86 -19.10
C ASP A 72 -3.81 -9.04 -18.13
N GLY A 73 -4.92 -8.42 -18.47
CA GLY A 73 -6.16 -8.52 -17.72
C GLY A 73 -6.77 -9.91 -17.69
N SER A 74 -6.50 -10.77 -18.69
CA SER A 74 -7.03 -12.14 -18.69
C SER A 74 -6.40 -13.01 -17.61
N SER A 75 -5.13 -12.76 -17.30
CA SER A 75 -4.41 -13.42 -16.20
C SER A 75 -4.80 -12.86 -14.81
N LEU A 76 -5.16 -11.58 -14.74
CA LEU A 76 -5.52 -10.91 -13.49
C LEU A 76 -7.00 -11.08 -13.11
N PHE A 77 -7.85 -11.17 -14.11
CA PHE A 77 -9.31 -11.31 -13.98
C PHE A 77 -9.83 -12.48 -14.80
N PRO A 78 -9.41 -13.73 -14.49
CA PRO A 78 -9.79 -14.90 -15.28
C PRO A 78 -11.30 -15.09 -15.29
N GLY A 79 -11.85 -15.34 -16.49
CA GLY A 79 -13.28 -15.50 -16.70
C GLY A 79 -14.09 -14.20 -16.74
N LEU A 80 -13.48 -13.06 -16.44
CA LEU A 80 -14.11 -11.73 -16.58
C LEU A 80 -13.62 -10.98 -17.82
N MET A 81 -12.45 -11.32 -18.33
CA MET A 81 -11.86 -10.70 -19.52
C MET A 81 -11.42 -11.77 -20.52
N GLU A 82 -11.70 -11.52 -21.80
CA GLU A 82 -11.26 -12.39 -22.90
C GLU A 82 -9.84 -12.04 -23.34
N ALA A 83 -9.03 -13.07 -23.68
CA ALA A 83 -7.63 -12.89 -24.08
C ALA A 83 -7.41 -11.93 -25.26
N GLY A 84 -8.40 -11.78 -26.16
CA GLY A 84 -8.31 -10.89 -27.33
C GLY A 84 -8.56 -9.39 -27.03
N SER A 85 -8.98 -9.04 -25.81
CA SER A 85 -9.27 -7.65 -25.42
C SER A 85 -8.88 -7.37 -23.95
N SER A 86 -7.78 -7.99 -23.52
CA SER A 86 -7.39 -8.04 -22.10
C SER A 86 -6.36 -6.97 -21.69
N ASP A 87 -5.99 -6.06 -22.58
CA ASP A 87 -5.05 -5.00 -22.24
C ASP A 87 -5.63 -4.07 -21.17
N LEU A 88 -4.99 -4.08 -20.01
CA LEU A 88 -5.23 -3.15 -18.92
C LEU A 88 -3.97 -2.36 -18.62
N TYR A 89 -4.14 -1.22 -17.97
CA TYR A 89 -3.04 -0.40 -17.50
C TYR A 89 -3.14 -0.25 -15.99
N VAL A 90 -2.04 -0.47 -15.29
CA VAL A 90 -1.92 -0.19 -13.85
C VAL A 90 -1.26 1.17 -13.68
N VAL A 91 -2.03 2.13 -13.15
CA VAL A 91 -1.63 3.54 -13.03
C VAL A 91 -1.43 3.89 -11.56
N PRO A 92 -0.28 4.46 -11.18
CA PRO A 92 0.05 4.70 -9.78
C PRO A 92 -0.85 5.78 -9.15
N LYS A 93 -1.29 5.52 -7.93
CA LYS A 93 -1.97 6.50 -7.07
C LYS A 93 -0.90 7.20 -6.22
N PHE A 94 -0.52 8.41 -6.55
CA PHE A 94 0.57 9.13 -5.85
C PHE A 94 0.31 9.29 -4.35
N SER A 95 -0.96 9.39 -3.95
CA SER A 95 -1.35 9.44 -2.54
C SER A 95 -1.00 8.18 -1.75
N SER A 96 -0.69 7.08 -2.41
CA SER A 96 -0.32 5.81 -1.80
C SER A 96 1.19 5.56 -1.76
N ALA A 97 2.00 6.52 -2.20
CA ALA A 97 3.45 6.37 -2.25
C ALA A 97 4.05 6.10 -0.87
N PHE A 98 4.90 5.08 -0.79
CA PHE A 98 5.66 4.77 0.42
C PHE A 98 7.03 4.20 0.07
N MET A 99 7.99 4.38 0.98
CA MET A 99 9.28 3.72 0.89
C MET A 99 9.13 2.29 1.38
N ASP A 100 9.52 1.31 0.56
CA ASP A 100 9.42 -0.10 0.92
C ASP A 100 10.48 -0.45 1.99
N PRO A 101 10.08 -0.90 3.19
CA PRO A 101 11.02 -1.22 4.24
C PRO A 101 11.69 -2.61 4.12
N PHE A 102 11.29 -3.41 3.12
CA PHE A 102 11.72 -4.81 2.96
C PHE A 102 12.61 -5.04 1.74
N THR A 103 12.92 -4.01 0.97
CA THR A 103 13.85 -4.09 -0.17
C THR A 103 15.28 -3.80 0.28
N VAL A 104 16.25 -4.38 -0.42
CA VAL A 104 17.68 -4.14 -0.17
C VAL A 104 18.04 -2.74 -0.64
N GLU A 105 17.65 -2.41 -1.87
CA GLU A 105 17.83 -1.09 -2.45
C GLU A 105 16.67 -0.16 -2.05
N ARG A 106 16.93 1.14 -2.09
CA ARG A 106 15.89 2.13 -1.78
C ARG A 106 14.82 2.13 -2.86
N THR A 107 13.66 1.58 -2.55
CA THR A 107 12.55 1.38 -3.46
C THR A 107 11.34 2.20 -3.03
N ILE A 108 10.75 2.93 -3.97
CA ILE A 108 9.45 3.58 -3.77
C ILE A 108 8.34 2.71 -4.36
N SER A 109 7.29 2.47 -3.58
CA SER A 109 6.16 1.63 -3.99
C SER A 109 4.87 2.43 -4.05
N PHE A 110 3.98 2.05 -4.97
CA PHE A 110 2.66 2.65 -5.16
C PHE A 110 1.59 1.57 -5.23
N PHE A 111 0.43 1.84 -4.67
CA PHE A 111 -0.78 1.13 -5.07
C PHE A 111 -1.33 1.76 -6.35
N CYS A 112 -1.76 0.90 -7.29
CA CYS A 112 -2.21 1.32 -8.60
C CYS A 112 -3.71 1.08 -8.77
N ALA A 113 -4.33 1.87 -9.64
CA ALA A 113 -5.67 1.63 -10.17
C ALA A 113 -5.57 0.97 -11.54
N TYR A 114 -6.58 0.15 -11.88
CA TYR A 114 -6.69 -0.39 -13.23
C TYR A 114 -7.48 0.55 -14.14
N MET A 115 -6.91 0.80 -15.31
CA MET A 115 -7.55 1.54 -16.39
C MET A 115 -7.68 0.65 -17.63
N ASP A 116 -8.73 0.84 -18.40
CA ASP A 116 -8.87 0.24 -19.73
C ASP A 116 -8.04 1.01 -20.77
N LYS A 117 -8.02 0.52 -21.99
CA LYS A 117 -7.33 1.16 -23.14
C LYS A 117 -7.82 2.57 -23.46
N ASN A 118 -8.96 3.00 -22.94
CA ASN A 118 -9.53 4.33 -23.12
C ASN A 118 -9.27 5.24 -21.89
N GLY A 119 -8.49 4.77 -20.92
CA GLY A 119 -8.22 5.48 -19.67
C GLY A 119 -9.39 5.51 -18.69
N GLN A 120 -10.36 4.60 -18.86
CA GLN A 120 -11.48 4.50 -17.94
C GLN A 120 -11.18 3.47 -16.83
N PRO A 121 -11.59 3.73 -15.57
CA PRO A 121 -11.43 2.77 -14.48
C PRO A 121 -12.09 1.43 -14.79
N LEU A 122 -11.39 0.33 -14.53
CA LEU A 122 -11.94 -1.01 -14.72
C LEU A 122 -13.04 -1.28 -13.69
N ALA A 123 -14.28 -1.42 -14.15
CA ALA A 123 -15.44 -1.59 -13.27
C ALA A 123 -15.38 -2.86 -12.38
N ALA A 124 -14.66 -3.90 -12.80
CA ALA A 124 -14.47 -5.15 -12.07
C ALA A 124 -13.30 -5.09 -11.07
N ALA A 125 -12.49 -4.02 -11.08
CA ALA A 125 -11.37 -3.89 -10.16
C ALA A 125 -11.85 -3.73 -8.71
N PRO A 126 -11.22 -4.41 -7.74
CA PRO A 126 -11.64 -4.36 -6.33
C PRO A 126 -11.70 -2.96 -5.73
N ASP A 127 -10.75 -2.10 -6.08
CA ASP A 127 -10.70 -0.71 -5.61
C ASP A 127 -11.80 0.16 -6.23
N GLU A 128 -12.17 -0.09 -7.49
CA GLU A 128 -13.28 0.62 -8.16
C GLU A 128 -14.65 0.16 -7.61
N ILE A 129 -14.79 -1.13 -7.30
CA ILE A 129 -15.97 -1.65 -6.61
C ILE A 129 -16.13 -0.97 -5.25
N LEU A 130 -15.05 -0.89 -4.47
CA LEU A 130 -15.07 -0.23 -3.16
C LEU A 130 -15.41 1.27 -3.29
N ARG A 131 -14.82 1.97 -4.26
CA ARG A 131 -15.11 3.38 -4.53
C ARG A 131 -16.60 3.62 -4.81
N ARG A 132 -17.19 2.79 -5.67
CA ARG A 132 -18.63 2.86 -5.99
C ARG A 132 -19.51 2.53 -4.79
N ALA A 133 -19.13 1.53 -3.99
CA ALA A 133 -19.84 1.19 -2.76
C ALA A 133 -19.81 2.34 -1.75
N ALA A 134 -18.65 2.98 -1.55
CA ALA A 134 -18.52 4.13 -0.66
C ALA A 134 -19.33 5.34 -1.16
N GLN A 135 -19.40 5.55 -2.47
CA GLN A 135 -20.25 6.59 -3.04
C GLN A 135 -21.75 6.30 -2.80
N ALA A 136 -22.20 5.07 -3.11
CA ALA A 136 -23.58 4.67 -2.88
C ALA A 136 -23.98 4.79 -1.41
N PHE A 137 -23.07 4.43 -0.48
CA PHE A 137 -23.29 4.60 0.95
C PHE A 137 -23.56 6.07 1.32
N ARG A 138 -22.74 7.00 0.83
CA ARG A 138 -22.96 8.44 1.05
C ARG A 138 -24.30 8.92 0.51
N GLU A 139 -24.67 8.48 -0.69
CA GLU A 139 -25.93 8.87 -1.33
C GLU A 139 -27.16 8.37 -0.53
N VAL A 140 -27.19 7.09 -0.16
CA VAL A 140 -28.34 6.52 0.55
C VAL A 140 -28.45 6.97 2.01
N THR A 141 -27.34 7.40 2.62
CA THR A 141 -27.32 7.85 4.02
C THR A 141 -27.42 9.36 4.18
N GLY A 142 -27.52 10.12 3.10
CA GLY A 142 -27.56 11.57 3.16
C GLY A 142 -26.24 12.23 3.54
N GLY A 143 -25.11 11.59 3.17
CA GLY A 143 -23.76 12.17 3.31
C GLY A 143 -22.92 11.60 4.45
N LEU A 144 -23.34 10.51 5.09
CA LEU A 144 -22.48 9.84 6.10
C LEU A 144 -21.25 9.22 5.47
N GLU A 145 -20.15 9.24 6.20
CA GLU A 145 -18.92 8.52 5.84
C GLU A 145 -18.85 7.20 6.60
N PHE A 146 -18.41 6.14 5.92
CA PHE A 146 -18.18 4.85 6.55
C PHE A 146 -16.77 4.81 7.12
N TYR A 147 -16.68 4.58 8.44
CA TYR A 147 -15.41 4.37 9.13
C TYR A 147 -15.32 2.94 9.61
N ALA A 148 -14.16 2.33 9.38
CA ALA A 148 -13.85 1.01 9.87
C ALA A 148 -12.46 1.00 10.50
N MET A 149 -12.28 0.17 11.50
CA MET A 149 -10.99 -0.15 12.10
C MET A 149 -10.78 -1.66 11.95
N GLY A 150 -9.60 -2.04 11.48
CA GLY A 150 -9.19 -3.43 11.39
C GLY A 150 -8.29 -3.81 12.56
N GLU A 151 -8.33 -5.07 12.94
CA GLU A 151 -7.38 -5.70 13.83
C GLU A 151 -6.51 -6.67 13.02
N LEU A 152 -5.19 -6.55 13.16
CA LEU A 152 -4.26 -7.49 12.56
C LEU A 152 -3.79 -8.45 13.63
N GLU A 153 -4.38 -9.64 13.65
CA GLU A 153 -4.06 -10.69 14.59
C GLU A 153 -3.14 -11.73 13.95
N TYR A 154 -2.14 -12.21 14.68
CA TYR A 154 -1.18 -13.16 14.17
C TYR A 154 -0.53 -13.97 15.31
N TYR A 155 -0.08 -15.17 14.96
CA TYR A 155 0.78 -15.96 15.83
C TYR A 155 2.24 -15.71 15.48
N VAL A 156 3.08 -15.61 16.50
CA VAL A 156 4.54 -15.64 16.34
C VAL A 156 5.04 -17.01 16.70
N ILE A 157 5.61 -17.71 15.72
CA ILE A 157 6.18 -19.05 15.92
C ILE A 157 7.68 -18.88 16.13
N GLY A 158 8.20 -19.38 17.26
CA GLY A 158 9.60 -19.31 17.62
C GLY A 158 10.01 -20.45 18.54
N GLU A 159 11.25 -20.43 18.97
CA GLU A 159 11.74 -21.37 19.96
C GLU A 159 11.10 -21.08 21.33
N GLN A 160 10.81 -22.14 22.07
CA GLN A 160 10.30 -22.03 23.44
C GLN A 160 11.41 -21.51 24.36
N GLU A 161 11.09 -20.50 25.16
CA GLU A 161 11.97 -20.04 26.21
C GLU A 161 11.72 -20.81 27.51
N ASP A 162 12.76 -21.25 28.21
CA ASP A 162 12.66 -22.02 29.45
C ASP A 162 12.10 -21.20 30.63
N ALA A 163 12.26 -19.88 30.58
CA ALA A 163 11.71 -18.98 31.57
C ALA A 163 10.45 -18.26 31.03
N TYR A 164 9.41 -18.20 31.81
CA TYR A 164 8.15 -17.50 31.47
C TYR A 164 7.51 -18.03 30.18
N GLU A 165 7.13 -19.29 30.17
CA GLU A 165 6.45 -19.93 29.06
C GLU A 165 5.23 -19.14 28.61
N ALA A 166 5.01 -19.08 27.28
CA ALA A 166 3.77 -18.58 26.72
C ALA A 166 2.61 -19.51 27.11
N VAL A 167 1.55 -18.94 27.65
CA VAL A 167 0.36 -19.70 28.08
C VAL A 167 -0.80 -19.32 27.19
N ASP A 168 -1.50 -20.32 26.64
CA ASP A 168 -2.68 -20.13 25.84
C ASP A 168 -3.72 -19.22 26.53
N GLN A 169 -4.25 -18.27 25.76
CA GLN A 169 -5.33 -17.36 26.17
C GLN A 169 -4.98 -16.46 27.39
N ARG A 170 -3.71 -16.24 27.69
CA ARG A 170 -3.27 -15.36 28.78
C ARG A 170 -2.33 -14.24 28.36
N GLY A 171 -2.24 -13.96 27.06
CA GLY A 171 -1.36 -12.89 26.53
C GLY A 171 -1.98 -11.51 26.49
N TYR A 172 -3.27 -11.35 26.84
CA TYR A 172 -3.98 -10.08 26.67
C TYR A 172 -3.39 -8.97 27.53
N HIS A 173 -2.86 -7.93 26.87
CA HIS A 173 -2.22 -6.75 27.47
C HIS A 173 -1.02 -7.05 28.36
N GLU A 174 -0.48 -8.26 28.29
CA GLU A 174 0.71 -8.59 29.07
C GLU A 174 1.93 -7.76 28.61
N MET A 175 2.81 -7.47 29.55
CA MET A 175 4.09 -6.81 29.29
C MET A 175 5.26 -7.72 29.67
N GLY A 176 6.47 -7.33 29.29
CA GLY A 176 7.65 -8.14 29.60
C GLY A 176 7.82 -8.39 31.10
N PRO A 177 8.24 -9.59 31.49
CA PRO A 177 8.78 -10.69 30.67
C PRO A 177 7.70 -11.66 30.13
N PHE A 178 6.44 -11.47 30.47
CA PHE A 178 5.34 -12.38 30.10
C PHE A 178 4.88 -12.20 28.65
N SER A 179 4.91 -10.97 28.12
CA SER A 179 4.67 -10.73 26.69
C SER A 179 5.93 -11.04 25.89
N LYS A 180 5.76 -11.88 24.89
CA LYS A 180 6.83 -12.25 23.96
C LYS A 180 6.78 -11.37 22.71
N GLN A 181 7.91 -11.24 22.01
CA GLN A 181 8.02 -10.57 20.71
C GLN A 181 7.51 -9.10 20.68
N ILE A 182 7.68 -8.37 21.81
CA ILE A 182 7.29 -6.95 21.91
C ILE A 182 8.03 -6.10 20.86
N ASP A 183 9.30 -6.37 20.63
CA ASP A 183 10.13 -5.63 19.70
C ASP A 183 9.65 -5.85 18.25
N PHE A 184 9.30 -7.08 17.88
CA PHE A 184 8.70 -7.40 16.59
C PHE A 184 7.41 -6.60 16.36
N ARG A 185 6.47 -6.65 17.32
CA ARG A 185 5.21 -5.91 17.26
C ARG A 185 5.45 -4.40 17.12
N THR A 186 6.32 -3.85 17.95
CA THR A 186 6.61 -2.42 17.96
C THR A 186 7.26 -1.97 16.64
N GLN A 187 8.19 -2.77 16.10
CA GLN A 187 8.80 -2.52 14.81
C GLN A 187 7.77 -2.58 13.67
N ALA A 188 6.91 -3.60 13.66
CA ALA A 188 5.84 -3.73 12.66
C ALA A 188 4.91 -2.50 12.67
N MET A 189 4.45 -2.06 13.84
CA MET A 189 3.62 -0.87 14.00
C MET A 189 4.32 0.39 13.45
N ARG A 190 5.60 0.55 13.76
CA ARG A 190 6.40 1.68 13.26
C ARG A 190 6.50 1.66 11.74
N LEU A 191 6.83 0.51 11.13
CA LEU A 191 6.93 0.37 9.68
C LEU A 191 5.59 0.64 8.98
N ILE A 192 4.47 0.20 9.54
CA ILE A 192 3.14 0.54 9.02
C ILE A 192 2.93 2.05 8.99
N CYS A 193 3.31 2.76 10.06
CA CYS A 193 3.20 4.23 10.11
C CYS A 193 4.16 4.91 9.10
N GLU A 194 5.37 4.39 8.92
CA GLU A 194 6.33 4.89 7.92
C GLU A 194 5.79 4.70 6.49
N CYS A 195 5.06 3.62 6.24
CA CYS A 195 4.36 3.38 4.98
C CYS A 195 3.06 4.20 4.81
N GLY A 196 2.70 5.05 5.77
CA GLY A 196 1.51 5.91 5.69
C GLY A 196 0.24 5.33 6.31
N GLY A 197 0.33 4.14 6.92
CA GLY A 197 -0.77 3.57 7.71
C GLY A 197 -0.98 4.31 9.02
N GLN A 198 -2.14 4.10 9.63
CA GLN A 198 -2.48 4.67 10.93
C GLN A 198 -2.70 3.55 11.94
N ILE A 199 -1.91 3.55 12.99
CA ILE A 199 -2.02 2.57 14.08
C ILE A 199 -2.61 3.25 15.31
N LYS A 200 -3.60 2.62 15.93
CA LYS A 200 -4.14 3.07 17.20
C LYS A 200 -3.26 2.63 18.36
N TYR A 201 -3.01 1.33 18.48
CA TYR A 201 -2.10 0.69 19.43
C TYR A 201 -1.87 -0.79 19.05
N GLY A 202 -0.95 -1.44 19.73
CA GLY A 202 -0.75 -2.89 19.67
C GLY A 202 -0.63 -3.51 21.05
N HIS A 203 -1.09 -4.72 21.17
CA HIS A 203 -1.00 -5.47 22.44
C HIS A 203 -0.79 -6.96 22.20
#